data_dbb47f8296c61ddf67d9af2706c2088e
#
_entry.id   dbb47f8296c61ddf67d9af2706c2088e
#
_cell.length_a   1.000
_cell.length_b   1.000
_cell.length_c   1.000
_cell.angle_alpha   90.00
_cell.angle_beta   90.00
_cell.angle_gamma   90.00
#
_symmetry.space_group_name_H-M   'P 1'
#
loop_
_entity.id
_entity.type
_entity.pdbx_description
1 polymer ?
#
loop_
_entity_poly.entity_id
_entity_poly.type
_entity_poly.pdbx_seq_one_letter_code
_entity_poly.pdbx_strand_id
1 'polypeptide(L)'
;MILNQLKTSPETIDFKEVLAYIDEHYHFTPTKFTNGNTVNEANENNGSCKVFSFAKLNDLSKEETLALFGDFYRTDVLKNPEGTDHQNIRNFMEFGWEGISFEGEALR
;
A
#
# COMPACT_ATOMS: atom_id res chain seq x y z
N MET A 1 -3.64 12.19 12.47
CA MET A 1 -3.72 12.16 11.02
C MET A 1 -2.61 11.29 10.43
N ILE A 2 -2.94 10.45 9.48
CA ILE A 2 -2.00 9.44 8.94
C ILE A 2 -0.70 10.04 8.43
N LEU A 3 -0.76 11.13 7.66
CA LEU A 3 0.45 11.72 7.09
C LEU A 3 1.40 12.25 8.17
N ASN A 4 0.87 12.83 9.24
CA ASN A 4 1.71 13.26 10.37
C ASN A 4 2.30 12.06 11.08
N GLN A 5 1.50 11.01 11.28
CA GLN A 5 1.95 9.80 11.96
C GLN A 5 3.09 9.13 11.21
N LEU A 6 3.05 9.14 9.87
CA LEU A 6 4.12 8.61 9.04
C LEU A 6 5.45 9.32 9.30
N LYS A 7 5.42 10.61 9.55
CA LYS A 7 6.64 11.41 9.76
C LYS A 7 7.18 11.31 11.18
N THR A 8 6.30 11.18 12.17
CA THR A 8 6.69 11.23 13.57
C THR A 8 6.80 9.85 14.22
N SER A 9 5.92 8.93 13.86
CA SER A 9 5.84 7.62 14.52
C SER A 9 5.38 6.54 13.52
N PRO A 10 6.13 6.31 12.43
CA PRO A 10 5.71 5.34 11.41
C PRO A 10 5.53 3.93 11.96
N GLU A 11 6.25 3.57 13.01
CA GLU A 11 6.15 2.25 13.64
C GLU A 11 4.82 2.03 14.37
N THR A 12 4.02 3.06 14.56
CA THR A 12 2.72 2.94 15.23
C THR A 12 1.55 2.86 14.24
N ILE A 13 1.83 2.94 12.95
CA ILE A 13 0.79 2.89 11.91
C ILE A 13 0.11 1.51 11.93
N ASP A 14 -1.21 1.52 11.90
CA ASP A 14 -2.03 0.30 11.82
C ASP A 14 -2.75 0.28 10.48
N PHE A 15 -2.63 -0.83 9.76
CA PHE A 15 -3.21 -0.98 8.43
C PHE A 15 -4.72 -0.71 8.42
N LYS A 16 -5.44 -1.21 9.42
CA LYS A 16 -6.89 -1.00 9.51
C LYS A 16 -7.25 0.48 9.64
N GLU A 17 -6.45 1.21 10.40
CA GLU A 17 -6.67 2.64 10.57
C GLU A 17 -6.39 3.40 9.27
N VAL A 18 -5.40 2.96 8.51
CA VAL A 18 -5.11 3.54 7.20
C VAL A 18 -6.30 3.34 6.26
N LEU A 19 -6.84 2.12 6.20
CA LEU A 19 -7.98 1.85 5.34
C LEU A 19 -9.21 2.66 5.76
N ALA A 20 -9.45 2.79 7.06
CA ALA A 20 -10.56 3.60 7.57
C ALA A 20 -10.41 5.06 7.18
N TYR A 21 -9.20 5.59 7.30
CA TYR A 21 -8.91 6.97 6.90
C TYR A 21 -9.17 7.18 5.40
N ILE A 22 -8.70 6.26 4.58
CA ILE A 22 -8.90 6.33 3.12
C ILE A 22 -10.39 6.28 2.79
N ASP A 23 -11.13 5.35 3.38
CA ASP A 23 -12.55 5.20 3.11
C ASP A 23 -13.35 6.42 3.55
N GLU A 24 -12.90 7.12 4.58
CA GLU A 24 -13.56 8.33 5.08
C GLU A 24 -13.29 9.55 4.20
N HIS A 25 -12.10 9.67 3.65
CA HIS A 25 -11.67 10.89 2.95
C HIS A 25 -11.67 10.78 1.43
N TYR A 26 -11.81 9.59 0.88
CA TYR A 26 -11.73 9.36 -0.56
C TYR A 26 -12.86 8.46 -1.03
N HIS A 27 -13.13 8.53 -2.32
CA HIS A 27 -14.04 7.59 -2.96
C HIS A 27 -13.19 6.56 -3.71
N PHE A 28 -13.36 5.28 -3.36
CA PHE A 28 -12.59 4.17 -3.96
C PHE A 28 -13.38 3.51 -5.09
N THR A 29 -12.71 3.33 -6.22
CA THR A 29 -13.23 2.54 -7.34
C THR A 29 -12.26 1.38 -7.56
N PRO A 30 -12.73 0.13 -7.48
CA PRO A 30 -11.85 -1.02 -7.74
C PRO A 30 -11.19 -0.87 -9.12
N THR A 31 -9.86 -1.01 -9.14
CA THR A 31 -9.07 -0.73 -10.33
C THR A 31 -7.98 -1.78 -10.49
N LYS A 32 -7.82 -2.27 -11.70
CA LYS A 32 -6.72 -3.17 -12.02
C LYS A 32 -5.39 -2.44 -11.90
N PHE A 33 -4.41 -3.08 -11.28
CA PHE A 33 -3.06 -2.51 -11.20
C PHE A 33 -2.01 -3.61 -11.29
N THR A 34 -0.84 -3.23 -11.80
CA THR A 34 0.32 -4.11 -11.88
C THR A 34 1.33 -3.68 -10.83
N ASN A 35 1.96 -4.66 -10.18
CA ASN A 35 2.97 -4.41 -9.16
C ASN A 35 4.13 -5.36 -9.39
N GLY A 36 5.19 -4.83 -10.00
CA GLY A 36 6.30 -5.66 -10.43
C GLY A 36 5.83 -6.65 -11.49
N ASN A 37 5.94 -7.95 -11.19
CA ASN A 37 5.51 -9.00 -12.10
C ASN A 37 4.13 -9.56 -11.78
N THR A 38 3.39 -8.92 -10.88
CA THR A 38 2.07 -9.39 -10.45
C THR A 38 0.98 -8.46 -10.97
N VAL A 39 -0.03 -9.04 -11.61
CA VAL A 39 -1.20 -8.31 -12.07
C VAL A 39 -2.34 -8.54 -11.07
N ASN A 40 -2.92 -7.46 -10.58
CA ASN A 40 -4.06 -7.49 -9.66
C ASN A 40 -5.29 -6.99 -10.41
N GLU A 41 -6.25 -7.87 -10.66
CA GLU A 41 -7.48 -7.48 -11.33
C GLU A 41 -8.34 -6.60 -10.44
N ALA A 42 -9.28 -5.88 -11.03
CA ALA A 42 -10.22 -5.07 -10.25
C ALA A 42 -10.90 -5.96 -9.20
N ASN A 43 -11.01 -5.46 -7.99
CA ASN A 43 -11.55 -6.17 -6.82
C ASN A 43 -10.64 -7.24 -6.23
N GLU A 44 -9.42 -7.38 -6.75
CA GLU A 44 -8.40 -8.21 -6.11
C GLU A 44 -7.48 -7.32 -5.31
N ASN A 45 -7.19 -7.71 -4.08
CA ASN A 45 -6.27 -6.96 -3.21
C ASN A 45 -6.65 -5.49 -3.09
N ASN A 46 -7.92 -5.23 -2.82
CA ASN A 46 -8.44 -3.86 -2.70
C ASN A 46 -7.70 -3.04 -1.64
N GLY A 47 -7.28 -3.66 -0.54
CA GLY A 47 -6.51 -2.97 0.50
C GLY A 47 -5.21 -2.42 -0.04
N SER A 48 -4.46 -3.24 -0.77
CA SER A 48 -3.21 -2.81 -1.40
C SER A 48 -3.46 -1.72 -2.45
N CYS A 49 -4.51 -1.88 -3.24
CA CYS A 49 -4.89 -0.89 -4.24
C CYS A 49 -5.16 0.47 -3.59
N LYS A 50 -5.89 0.49 -2.49
CA LYS A 50 -6.17 1.73 -1.74
C LYS A 50 -4.89 2.36 -1.20
N VAL A 51 -4.01 1.56 -0.60
CA VAL A 51 -2.78 2.07 0.00
C VAL A 51 -1.85 2.64 -1.05
N PHE A 52 -1.60 1.90 -2.14
CA PHE A 52 -0.73 2.40 -3.20
C PHE A 52 -1.31 3.65 -3.87
N SER A 53 -2.63 3.68 -4.09
CA SER A 53 -3.28 4.85 -4.68
C SER A 53 -3.18 6.08 -3.78
N PHE A 54 -3.42 5.89 -2.49
CA PHE A 54 -3.30 6.96 -1.49
C PHE A 54 -1.87 7.49 -1.45
N ALA A 55 -0.90 6.60 -1.41
CA ALA A 55 0.51 6.99 -1.36
C ALA A 55 0.92 7.75 -2.62
N LYS A 56 0.45 7.31 -3.78
CA LYS A 56 0.74 7.98 -5.04
C LYS A 56 0.16 9.39 -5.08
N LEU A 57 -1.08 9.56 -4.62
CA LEU A 57 -1.73 10.87 -4.58
C LEU A 57 -1.01 11.84 -3.64
N ASN A 58 -0.36 11.33 -2.62
CA ASN A 58 0.32 12.15 -1.63
C ASN A 58 1.85 12.17 -1.80
N ASP A 59 2.35 11.65 -2.92
CA ASP A 59 3.78 11.63 -3.25
C ASP A 59 4.64 11.00 -2.15
N LEU A 60 4.17 9.92 -1.56
CA LEU A 60 4.90 9.25 -0.49
C LEU A 60 6.08 8.45 -1.05
N SER A 61 7.16 8.40 -0.27
CA SER A 61 8.32 7.59 -0.61
C SER A 61 7.98 6.10 -0.52
N LYS A 62 8.87 5.27 -1.04
CA LYS A 62 8.76 3.82 -0.92
C LYS A 62 8.66 3.41 0.55
N GLU A 63 9.53 3.95 1.39
CA GLU A 63 9.58 3.63 2.82
C GLU A 63 8.30 4.06 3.54
N GLU A 64 7.81 5.26 3.23
CA GLU A 64 6.57 5.75 3.83
C GLU A 64 5.38 4.89 3.41
N THR A 65 5.35 4.50 2.14
CA THR A 65 4.29 3.64 1.61
C THR A 65 4.29 2.27 2.29
N LEU A 66 5.47 1.68 2.47
CA LEU A 66 5.59 0.39 3.15
C LEU A 66 5.10 0.48 4.59
N ALA A 67 5.39 1.58 5.28
CA ALA A 67 4.93 1.78 6.66
C ALA A 67 3.40 1.76 6.76
N LEU A 68 2.69 2.17 5.72
CA LEU A 68 1.22 2.17 5.72
C LEU A 68 0.62 0.76 5.85
N PHE A 69 1.36 -0.27 5.50
CA PHE A 69 0.89 -1.64 5.64
C PHE A 69 0.96 -2.16 7.08
N GLY A 70 1.55 -1.39 7.98
CA GLY A 70 1.59 -1.71 9.40
C GLY A 70 2.30 -3.01 9.68
N ASP A 71 1.70 -3.84 10.53
CA ASP A 71 2.33 -5.10 10.96
C ASP A 71 2.42 -6.14 9.82
N PHE A 72 1.63 -6.03 8.77
CA PHE A 72 1.81 -6.89 7.61
C PHE A 72 3.22 -6.73 7.03
N TYR A 73 3.73 -5.51 7.05
CA TYR A 73 5.08 -5.23 6.59
C TYR A 73 6.12 -5.47 7.69
N ARG A 74 5.93 -4.82 8.84
CA ARG A 74 6.93 -4.84 9.92
C ARG A 74 7.13 -6.22 10.54
N THR A 75 6.05 -7.00 10.63
CA THR A 75 6.09 -8.31 11.29
C THR A 75 6.08 -9.44 10.30
N ASP A 76 5.03 -9.52 9.47
CA ASP A 76 4.84 -10.67 8.59
C ASP A 76 5.88 -10.75 7.49
N VAL A 77 6.28 -9.62 6.91
CA VAL A 77 7.22 -9.60 5.79
C VAL A 77 8.66 -9.48 6.27
N LEU A 78 8.96 -8.47 7.08
CA LEU A 78 10.36 -8.23 7.50
C LEU A 78 10.94 -9.36 8.34
N LYS A 79 10.11 -10.03 9.14
CA LYS A 79 10.57 -11.15 9.97
C LYS A 79 10.54 -12.48 9.23
N ASN A 80 10.01 -12.50 8.01
CA ASN A 80 9.96 -13.69 7.16
C ASN A 80 10.39 -13.33 5.74
N PRO A 81 11.65 -12.95 5.54
CA PRO A 81 12.09 -12.43 4.24
C PRO A 81 11.96 -13.43 3.10
N GLU A 82 11.92 -14.71 3.40
CA GLU A 82 11.78 -15.76 2.38
C GLU A 82 10.35 -16.28 2.24
N GLY A 83 9.38 -15.65 2.94
CA GLY A 83 7.99 -16.05 2.84
C GLY A 83 7.39 -15.71 1.50
N THR A 84 6.21 -16.27 1.22
CA THR A 84 5.50 -16.07 -0.04
C THR A 84 4.16 -15.34 0.12
N ASP A 85 3.79 -15.00 1.35
CA ASP A 85 2.59 -14.22 1.64
C ASP A 85 2.82 -12.73 1.34
N HIS A 86 1.74 -11.94 1.35
CA HIS A 86 1.79 -10.48 1.15
C HIS A 86 2.63 -10.10 -0.09
N GLN A 87 2.33 -10.75 -1.20
CA GLN A 87 3.14 -10.60 -2.40
C GLN A 87 3.22 -9.16 -2.91
N ASN A 88 2.16 -8.37 -2.75
CA ASN A 88 2.19 -6.97 -3.16
C ASN A 88 3.19 -6.15 -2.33
N ILE A 89 3.31 -6.43 -1.04
CA ILE A 89 4.31 -5.75 -0.21
C ILE A 89 5.72 -6.15 -0.66
N ARG A 90 5.94 -7.44 -0.85
CA ARG A 90 7.26 -7.96 -1.25
C ARG A 90 7.68 -7.45 -2.63
N ASN A 91 6.75 -7.42 -3.58
CA ASN A 91 7.03 -6.87 -4.90
C ASN A 91 7.38 -5.39 -4.83
N PHE A 92 6.65 -4.63 -4.02
CA PHE A 92 6.92 -3.21 -3.89
C PHE A 92 8.29 -2.94 -3.23
N MET A 93 8.70 -3.79 -2.29
CA MET A 93 10.04 -3.70 -1.70
C MET A 93 11.13 -3.86 -2.76
N GLU A 94 10.91 -4.76 -3.72
CA GLU A 94 11.89 -5.04 -4.76
C GLU A 94 11.86 -4.03 -5.90
N PHE A 95 10.67 -3.74 -6.42
CA PHE A 95 10.53 -2.93 -7.64
C PHE A 95 10.21 -1.46 -7.39
N GLY A 96 9.66 -1.13 -6.21
CA GLY A 96 9.32 0.25 -5.87
C GLY A 96 8.22 0.81 -6.77
N TRP A 97 8.20 2.14 -6.86
CA TRP A 97 7.20 2.84 -7.67
C TRP A 97 7.29 2.54 -9.16
N GLU A 98 8.47 2.19 -9.65
CA GLU A 98 8.65 1.85 -11.05
C GLU A 98 7.85 0.61 -11.45
N GLY A 99 7.55 -0.27 -10.49
CA GLY A 99 6.76 -1.46 -10.74
C GLY A 99 5.25 -1.26 -10.64
N ILE A 100 4.79 -0.10 -10.20
CA ILE A 100 3.37 0.18 -10.01
C ILE A 100 2.76 0.85 -11.23
N SER A 101 1.69 0.28 -11.75
CA SER A 101 0.94 0.87 -12.88
C SER A 101 -0.55 0.62 -12.67
N PHE A 102 -1.35 1.68 -12.69
CA PHE A 102 -2.81 1.60 -12.57
C PHE A 102 -3.47 1.81 -13.92
N GLU A 103 -4.56 1.11 -14.18
CA GLU A 103 -5.34 1.30 -15.41
C GLU A 103 -6.32 2.47 -15.30
N GLY A 104 -6.46 3.09 -14.14
CA GLY A 104 -7.36 4.21 -13.93
C GLY A 104 -7.12 4.86 -12.60
N GLU A 105 -8.07 5.69 -12.17
CA GLU A 105 -8.00 6.37 -10.88
C GLU A 105 -8.78 5.56 -9.83
N ALA A 106 -8.07 4.90 -8.93
CA ALA A 106 -8.71 4.12 -7.87
C ALA A 106 -9.25 5.00 -6.75
N LEU A 107 -8.64 6.14 -6.49
CA LEU A 107 -9.09 7.08 -5.43
C LEU A 107 -9.36 8.47 -5.99
N ARG A 108 -10.42 9.07 -5.49
CA ARG A 108 -10.78 10.46 -5.80
C ARG A 108 -11.12 11.22 -4.56
#